data_b69391276bcda1f3c8fa47a3b8fb4608
#
_entry.id   b69391276bcda1f3c8fa47a3b8fb4608
#
_cell.length_a   1.000
_cell.length_b   1.000
_cell.length_c   1.000
_cell.angle_alpha   90.00
_cell.angle_beta   90.00
_cell.angle_gamma   90.00
#
_symmetry.space_group_name_H-M   'P 1'
#
loop_
_entity.id
_entity.type
_entity.pdbx_description
1 polymer ?
#
loop_
_entity_poly.entity_id
_entity_poly.type
_entity_poly.pdbx_seq_one_letter_code
_entity_poly.pdbx_strand_id
1 'polypeptide(L)'
;MVGAMTARKEVPTVAQSTETDWVSRFADEVIAEAERRAPGKPIVCASGLSPSGPIHLGNLREVMTPHLVADEIRRRGYDCVHILSWDDYDRYRKVPAGVDPSWSEHIGKPLTSVPAPAGSAHPNWAEHF
;
A
#
# COMPACT_ATOMS: atom_id res chain seq x y z
N MET A 1 -2.73 -19.99 48.56
CA MET A 1 -2.92 -19.00 47.49
C MET A 1 -1.57 -18.68 46.88
N VAL A 2 -1.29 -19.23 45.74
CA VAL A 2 -0.03 -18.98 45.04
C VAL A 2 -0.36 -18.06 43.86
N GLY A 3 0.09 -16.80 43.96
CA GLY A 3 -0.07 -15.81 42.89
C GLY A 3 0.85 -16.13 41.72
N ALA A 4 0.27 -16.40 40.58
CA ALA A 4 1.03 -16.53 39.31
C ALA A 4 1.55 -15.16 38.91
N MET A 5 2.84 -14.93 39.08
CA MET A 5 3.57 -13.80 38.51
C MET A 5 3.66 -14.02 36.99
N THR A 6 2.88 -13.27 36.24
CA THR A 6 2.97 -13.24 34.78
C THR A 6 4.29 -12.59 34.40
N ALA A 7 5.22 -13.39 33.87
CA ALA A 7 6.49 -12.90 33.37
C ALA A 7 6.23 -11.95 32.17
N ARG A 8 6.56 -10.67 32.33
CA ARG A 8 6.66 -9.73 31.22
C ARG A 8 7.72 -10.25 30.25
N LYS A 9 7.28 -10.57 29.04
CA LYS A 9 8.18 -10.92 27.96
C LYS A 9 9.03 -9.68 27.64
N GLU A 10 10.32 -9.73 27.95
CA GLU A 10 11.26 -8.67 27.59
C GLU A 10 11.30 -8.59 26.04
N VAL A 11 10.97 -7.42 25.53
CA VAL A 11 11.13 -7.11 24.11
C VAL A 11 12.64 -6.94 23.87
N PRO A 12 13.26 -7.69 22.95
CA PRO A 12 14.67 -7.54 22.67
C PRO A 12 14.95 -6.11 22.18
N THR A 13 15.86 -5.42 22.85
CA THR A 13 16.39 -4.11 22.42
C THR A 13 17.12 -4.32 21.10
N VAL A 14 16.49 -3.95 20.00
CA VAL A 14 17.15 -3.92 18.69
C VAL A 14 18.19 -2.81 18.73
N ALA A 15 19.45 -3.16 18.48
CA ALA A 15 20.52 -2.20 18.36
C ALA A 15 20.14 -1.15 17.31
N GLN A 16 20.05 0.12 17.73
CA GLN A 16 19.84 1.24 16.81
C GLN A 16 21.06 1.35 15.91
N SER A 17 20.87 1.13 14.59
CA SER A 17 21.92 1.44 13.63
C SER A 17 22.13 2.95 13.62
N THR A 18 23.36 3.38 13.69
CA THR A 18 23.73 4.81 13.69
C THR A 18 23.57 5.47 12.30
N GLU A 19 23.33 4.69 11.27
CA GLU A 19 22.96 5.16 9.94
C GLU A 19 21.45 5.10 9.78
N THR A 20 20.83 6.26 9.79
CA THR A 20 19.37 6.39 9.62
C THR A 20 19.04 6.30 8.13
N ASP A 21 18.65 5.11 7.68
CA ASP A 21 18.13 4.95 6.33
C ASP A 21 16.77 5.68 6.18
N TRP A 22 16.30 5.82 4.94
CA TRP A 22 15.09 6.56 4.65
C TRP A 22 13.83 5.91 5.28
N VAL A 23 13.79 4.57 5.39
CA VAL A 23 12.65 3.84 5.98
C VAL A 23 12.55 4.15 7.47
N SER A 24 13.69 4.07 8.18
CA SER A 24 13.78 4.40 9.60
C SER A 24 13.37 5.83 9.88
N ARG A 25 13.82 6.78 9.06
CA ARG A 25 13.48 8.19 9.20
C ARG A 25 11.97 8.44 8.99
N PHE A 26 11.38 7.87 7.94
CA PHE A 26 9.93 7.98 7.72
C PHE A 26 9.13 7.30 8.83
N ALA A 27 9.60 6.17 9.34
CA ALA A 27 8.96 5.51 10.47
C ALA A 27 8.96 6.40 11.72
N ASP A 28 10.08 7.10 12.02
CA ASP A 28 10.16 8.07 13.11
C ASP A 28 9.12 9.19 12.96
N GLU A 29 9.05 9.78 11.76
CA GLU A 29 8.10 10.87 11.46
C GLU A 29 6.64 10.40 11.60
N VAL A 30 6.30 9.22 11.06
CA VAL A 30 4.95 8.65 11.13
C VAL A 30 4.56 8.32 12.57
N ILE A 31 5.45 7.72 13.35
CA ILE A 31 5.20 7.40 14.76
C ILE A 31 4.96 8.69 15.56
N ALA A 32 5.84 9.69 15.40
CA ALA A 32 5.71 10.95 16.10
C ALA A 32 4.38 11.65 15.77
N GLU A 33 3.97 11.65 14.51
CA GLU A 33 2.71 12.24 14.08
C GLU A 33 1.49 11.45 14.58
N ALA A 34 1.56 10.12 14.59
CA ALA A 34 0.50 9.26 15.11
C ALA A 34 0.29 9.47 16.63
N GLU A 35 1.37 9.54 17.39
CA GLU A 35 1.31 9.82 18.84
C GLU A 35 0.75 11.23 19.11
N ARG A 36 1.05 12.19 18.26
CA ARG A 36 0.51 13.54 18.38
C ARG A 36 -1.00 13.60 18.08
N ARG A 37 -1.48 12.87 17.07
CA ARG A 37 -2.89 12.94 16.61
C ARG A 37 -3.83 12.01 17.38
N ALA A 38 -3.39 10.79 17.63
CA ALA A 38 -4.24 9.72 18.16
C ALA A 38 -3.41 8.72 18.97
N PRO A 39 -2.89 9.14 20.14
CA PRO A 39 -2.03 8.28 20.96
C PRO A 39 -2.72 6.96 21.32
N GLY A 40 -1.98 5.87 21.24
CA GLY A 40 -2.45 4.52 21.57
C GLY A 40 -3.39 3.88 20.55
N LYS A 41 -3.63 4.52 19.39
CA LYS A 41 -4.39 3.91 18.29
C LYS A 41 -3.47 3.23 17.28
N PRO A 42 -3.95 2.20 16.56
CA PRO A 42 -3.22 1.61 15.45
C PRO A 42 -2.83 2.64 14.41
N ILE A 43 -1.60 2.55 13.92
CA ILE A 43 -1.10 3.40 12.84
C ILE A 43 -1.55 2.79 11.51
N VAL A 44 -2.04 3.62 10.60
CA VAL A 44 -2.45 3.19 9.26
C VAL A 44 -1.56 3.84 8.23
N CYS A 45 -0.78 3.02 7.52
CA CYS A 45 -0.08 3.41 6.30
C CYS A 45 -0.96 3.04 5.10
N ALA A 46 -1.12 3.94 4.14
CA ALA A 46 -1.96 3.71 2.99
C ALA A 46 -1.20 3.91 1.68
N SER A 47 -1.53 3.11 0.69
CA SER A 47 -1.14 3.30 -0.70
C SER A 47 -2.35 3.12 -1.62
N GLY A 48 -2.28 3.66 -2.83
CA GLY A 48 -3.31 3.50 -3.85
C GLY A 48 -2.71 3.00 -5.14
N LEU A 49 -3.45 2.18 -5.85
CA LEU A 49 -3.08 1.66 -7.15
C LEU A 49 -4.28 1.69 -8.10
N SER A 50 -4.07 2.27 -9.27
CA SER A 50 -5.06 2.27 -10.34
C SER A 50 -4.72 1.15 -11.33
N PRO A 51 -5.65 0.19 -11.58
CA PRO A 51 -5.45 -0.88 -12.57
C PRO A 51 -5.64 -0.36 -14.01
N SER A 52 -4.86 0.66 -14.36
CA SER A 52 -4.97 1.37 -15.65
C SER A 52 -4.26 0.69 -16.81
N GLY A 53 -3.52 -0.37 -16.55
CA GLY A 53 -2.74 -1.14 -17.51
C GLY A 53 -1.82 -2.13 -16.84
N PRO A 54 -0.93 -2.80 -17.59
CA PRO A 54 0.02 -3.76 -17.03
C PRO A 54 0.81 -3.20 -15.86
N ILE A 55 0.91 -4.00 -14.79
CA ILE A 55 1.67 -3.63 -13.60
C ILE A 55 3.16 -3.55 -13.94
N HIS A 56 3.81 -2.49 -13.47
CA HIS A 56 5.23 -2.23 -13.68
C HIS A 56 5.93 -1.72 -12.42
N LEU A 57 7.25 -1.51 -12.47
CA LEU A 57 8.05 -1.08 -11.32
C LEU A 57 7.56 0.21 -10.66
N GLY A 58 6.95 1.13 -11.42
CA GLY A 58 6.33 2.35 -10.88
C GLY A 58 5.20 2.03 -9.91
N ASN A 59 4.33 1.09 -10.28
CA ASN A 59 3.25 0.63 -9.42
C ASN A 59 3.78 -0.09 -8.18
N LEU A 60 4.79 -0.94 -8.36
CA LEU A 60 5.43 -1.64 -7.24
C LEU A 60 6.01 -0.65 -6.22
N ARG A 61 6.63 0.44 -6.67
CA ARG A 61 7.15 1.49 -5.81
C ARG A 61 6.06 2.13 -4.94
N GLU A 62 4.89 2.41 -5.52
CA GLU A 62 3.75 2.99 -4.79
C GLU A 62 3.29 2.11 -3.64
N VAL A 63 3.31 0.79 -3.82
CA VAL A 63 2.90 -0.18 -2.81
C VAL A 63 4.03 -0.45 -1.81
N MET A 64 5.25 -0.66 -2.29
CA MET A 64 6.38 -1.08 -1.46
C MET A 64 6.87 0.03 -0.52
N THR A 65 6.81 1.30 -0.92
CA THR A 65 7.26 2.40 -0.08
C THR A 65 6.49 2.46 1.25
N PRO A 66 5.14 2.56 1.27
CA PRO A 66 4.39 2.52 2.52
C PRO A 66 4.47 1.17 3.24
N HIS A 67 4.62 0.07 2.49
CA HIS A 67 4.77 -1.27 3.09
C HIS A 67 6.02 -1.38 3.94
N LEU A 68 7.17 -0.94 3.42
CA LEU A 68 8.45 -0.98 4.15
C LEU A 68 8.41 -0.10 5.41
N VAL A 69 7.79 1.08 5.32
CA VAL A 69 7.60 1.95 6.48
C VAL A 69 6.70 1.30 7.52
N ALA A 70 5.58 0.71 7.11
CA ALA A 70 4.68 0.00 8.01
C ALA A 70 5.35 -1.20 8.68
N ASP A 71 6.19 -1.93 7.95
CA ASP A 71 6.95 -3.06 8.49
C ASP A 71 7.97 -2.61 9.54
N GLU A 72 8.68 -1.52 9.28
CA GLU A 72 9.61 -0.93 10.26
C GLU A 72 8.87 -0.45 11.52
N ILE A 73 7.70 0.17 11.37
CA ILE A 73 6.87 0.60 12.50
C ILE A 73 6.47 -0.61 13.37
N ARG A 74 6.06 -1.72 12.73
CA ARG A 74 5.73 -2.98 13.43
C ARG A 74 6.95 -3.56 14.15
N ARG A 75 8.13 -3.54 13.51
CA ARG A 75 9.39 -4.02 14.10
C ARG A 75 9.77 -3.23 15.37
N ARG A 76 9.35 -1.97 15.47
CA ARG A 76 9.53 -1.12 16.66
C ARG A 76 8.47 -1.37 17.74
N GLY A 77 7.53 -2.31 17.53
CA GLY A 77 6.53 -2.72 18.51
C GLY A 77 5.22 -1.93 18.47
N TYR A 78 5.00 -1.10 17.46
CA TYR A 78 3.73 -0.40 17.26
C TYR A 78 2.74 -1.25 16.48
N ASP A 79 1.46 -1.12 16.80
CA ASP A 79 0.40 -1.69 15.99
C ASP A 79 0.25 -0.86 14.70
N CYS A 80 0.50 -1.48 13.56
CA CYS A 80 0.49 -0.80 12.27
C CYS A 80 -0.12 -1.69 11.18
N VAL A 81 -1.01 -1.11 10.41
CA VAL A 81 -1.67 -1.73 9.25
C VAL A 81 -1.27 -1.00 7.98
N HIS A 82 -0.99 -1.74 6.92
CA HIS A 82 -0.85 -1.19 5.58
C HIS A 82 -2.11 -1.52 4.78
N ILE A 83 -2.76 -0.51 4.25
CA ILE A 83 -3.96 -0.61 3.41
C ILE A 83 -3.59 -0.26 1.98
N LEU A 84 -3.95 -1.12 1.04
CA LEU A 84 -3.89 -0.84 -0.38
C LEU A 84 -5.30 -0.51 -0.90
N SER A 85 -5.48 0.72 -1.38
CA SER A 85 -6.68 1.12 -2.12
C SER A 85 -6.52 0.70 -3.58
N TRP A 86 -7.54 0.04 -4.10
CA TRP A 86 -7.62 -0.32 -5.50
C TRP A 86 -8.56 0.64 -6.21
N ASP A 87 -7.98 1.56 -6.99
CA ASP A 87 -8.72 2.69 -7.57
C ASP A 87 -9.32 2.29 -8.93
N ASP A 88 -10.27 1.36 -8.91
CA ASP A 88 -10.93 0.78 -10.07
C ASP A 88 -11.92 1.73 -10.77
N TYR A 89 -12.32 2.79 -10.08
CA TYR A 89 -13.13 3.88 -10.63
C TYR A 89 -12.30 5.00 -11.27
N ASP A 90 -10.98 4.87 -11.28
CA ASP A 90 -10.12 5.81 -12.00
C ASP A 90 -10.47 5.87 -13.48
N ARG A 91 -10.20 7.02 -14.06
CA ARG A 91 -10.50 7.28 -15.47
C ARG A 91 -9.52 6.56 -16.40
N TYR A 92 -10.04 5.86 -17.40
CA TYR A 92 -9.24 5.38 -18.54
C TYR A 92 -8.68 6.57 -19.31
N ARG A 93 -7.37 6.78 -19.23
CA ARG A 93 -6.72 8.04 -19.70
C ARG A 93 -6.13 7.94 -21.11
N LYS A 94 -5.72 6.75 -21.50
CA LYS A 94 -5.06 6.49 -22.79
C LYS A 94 -5.15 4.99 -23.13
N VAL A 95 -5.07 4.68 -24.42
CA VAL A 95 -4.91 3.31 -24.89
C VAL A 95 -3.47 2.87 -24.66
N PRO A 96 -3.17 1.82 -23.88
CA PRO A 96 -1.81 1.31 -23.73
C PRO A 96 -1.26 0.73 -25.03
N ALA A 97 0.05 0.65 -25.13
CA ALA A 97 0.71 -0.04 -26.24
C ALA A 97 0.28 -1.53 -26.28
N GLY A 98 0.00 -2.03 -27.47
CA GLY A 98 -0.43 -3.41 -27.69
C GLY A 98 -1.94 -3.65 -27.55
N VAL A 99 -2.71 -2.64 -27.19
CA VAL A 99 -4.18 -2.67 -27.17
C VAL A 99 -4.71 -2.09 -28.47
N ASP A 100 -5.85 -2.63 -28.98
CA ASP A 100 -6.48 -2.15 -30.18
C ASP A 100 -6.80 -0.64 -30.08
N PRO A 101 -6.46 0.19 -31.10
CA PRO A 101 -6.74 1.61 -31.10
C PRO A 101 -8.21 2.01 -30.94
N SER A 102 -9.15 1.11 -31.24
CA SER A 102 -10.59 1.33 -31.05
C SER A 102 -10.98 1.55 -29.57
N TRP A 103 -10.15 1.08 -28.61
CA TRP A 103 -10.34 1.37 -27.18
C TRP A 103 -10.26 2.88 -26.86
N SER A 104 -9.82 3.73 -27.79
CA SER A 104 -9.85 5.19 -27.64
C SER A 104 -11.26 5.75 -27.37
N GLU A 105 -12.31 5.08 -27.84
CA GLU A 105 -13.72 5.44 -27.56
C GLU A 105 -14.11 5.35 -26.08
N HIS A 106 -13.30 4.65 -25.28
CA HIS A 106 -13.51 4.47 -23.84
C HIS A 106 -12.75 5.49 -23.00
N ILE A 107 -11.91 6.32 -23.59
CA ILE A 107 -11.16 7.36 -22.86
C ILE A 107 -12.14 8.26 -22.10
N GLY A 108 -11.88 8.45 -20.82
CA GLY A 108 -12.72 9.23 -19.91
C GLY A 108 -13.69 8.40 -19.08
N LYS A 109 -13.98 7.16 -19.44
CA LYS A 109 -14.84 6.26 -18.65
C LYS A 109 -14.10 5.72 -17.43
N PRO A 110 -14.81 5.38 -16.34
CA PRO A 110 -14.22 4.61 -15.24
C PRO A 110 -13.67 3.26 -15.73
N LEU A 111 -12.58 2.77 -15.14
CA LEU A 111 -11.94 1.50 -15.57
C LEU A 111 -12.90 0.29 -15.48
N THR A 112 -13.82 0.30 -14.53
CA THR A 112 -14.89 -0.70 -14.41
C THR A 112 -15.90 -0.68 -15.56
N SER A 113 -15.98 0.43 -16.31
CA SER A 113 -16.87 0.60 -17.46
C SER A 113 -16.16 0.44 -18.80
N VAL A 114 -14.87 0.13 -18.80
CA VAL A 114 -14.07 -0.15 -19.99
C VAL A 114 -14.03 -1.65 -20.22
N PRO A 115 -14.38 -2.18 -21.41
CA PRO A 115 -14.24 -3.60 -21.70
C PRO A 115 -12.80 -4.07 -21.50
N ALA A 116 -12.63 -5.28 -21.01
CA ALA A 116 -11.31 -5.90 -20.93
C ALA A 116 -10.69 -6.07 -22.33
N PRO A 117 -9.36 -6.15 -22.45
CA PRO A 117 -8.71 -6.41 -23.71
C PRO A 117 -9.18 -7.71 -24.37
N ALA A 118 -9.11 -7.78 -25.68
CA ALA A 118 -9.51 -8.98 -26.42
C ALA A 118 -8.77 -10.25 -25.90
N GLY A 119 -9.52 -11.32 -25.70
CA GLY A 119 -8.99 -12.57 -25.16
C GLY A 119 -8.94 -12.64 -23.63
N SER A 120 -9.34 -11.59 -22.92
CA SER A 120 -9.46 -11.63 -21.45
C SER A 120 -10.61 -12.52 -21.01
N ALA A 121 -10.42 -13.20 -19.85
CA ALA A 121 -11.51 -13.92 -19.16
C ALA A 121 -12.32 -13.00 -18.23
N HIS A 122 -11.93 -11.73 -18.08
CA HIS A 122 -12.56 -10.76 -17.21
C HIS A 122 -13.52 -9.83 -17.96
N PRO A 123 -14.58 -9.32 -17.29
CA PRO A 123 -15.61 -8.52 -17.97
C PRO A 123 -15.16 -7.09 -18.27
N ASN A 124 -14.27 -6.53 -17.48
CA ASN A 124 -13.83 -5.14 -17.60
C ASN A 124 -12.33 -4.98 -17.37
N TRP A 125 -11.88 -3.77 -17.65
CA TRP A 125 -10.46 -3.39 -17.57
C TRP A 125 -9.88 -3.51 -16.17
N ALA A 126 -10.63 -3.06 -15.17
CA ALA A 126 -10.17 -3.05 -13.78
C ALA A 126 -10.00 -4.46 -13.21
N GLU A 127 -10.76 -5.42 -13.67
CA GLU A 127 -10.64 -6.82 -13.25
C GLU A 127 -9.56 -7.59 -14.04
N HIS A 128 -9.16 -7.08 -15.19
CA HIS A 128 -8.13 -7.71 -16.03
C HIS A 128 -6.73 -7.42 -15.51
N PHE A 129 -6.45 -6.23 -15.01
CA PHE A 129 -5.17 -5.78 -14.51
C PHE A 129 -5.15 -5.67 -12.99
#